data_74c8ac2c35dc23e38d1d7dc0af372898
#
_entry.id   74c8ac2c35dc23e38d1d7dc0af372898
#
_cell.length_a   1.000
_cell.length_b   1.000
_cell.length_c   1.000
_cell.angle_alpha   90.00
_cell.angle_beta   90.00
_cell.angle_gamma   90.00
#
_symmetry.space_group_name_H-M   'P 1'
#
loop_
_entity.id
_entity.type
_entity.pdbx_description
1 polymer ?
#
loop_
_entity_poly.entity_id
_entity_poly.type
_entity_poly.pdbx_seq_one_letter_code
_entity_poly.pdbx_strand_id
1 'polypeptide(L)'
;MKKNLAKATALLLTAGMIGGTGLTAAASDVELNPAGTYPVVKDGELEFDCFTMSMPNVEDLQTNDFTKYMEEKTGITMNFLTGGRDDWSDKLNLMLQSGDYPDVILGVSPDLAKYGVKEGMIIPLDDYLTEENVPNYLKTMEPYGLDMTKEADRKIYSLANINVCYHCQYGRKMWVNKRYLDEMGVDVPTTTDEFYDVCKKFLEYKPNGVAIGGAAQGWYSRMQDWLIDAFVLMPNTSYTTSQKDTIALNTDTNEIECVATDDRL
;
A
#
# COMPACT_ATOMS: atom_id res chain seq x y z
N MET A 1 17.88 2.96 32.96
CA MET A 1 17.95 1.49 32.95
C MET A 1 18.12 1.11 31.49
N LYS A 2 19.27 0.60 31.12
CA LYS A 2 19.54 0.19 29.73
C LYS A 2 18.80 -1.13 29.48
N LYS A 3 17.77 -1.09 28.64
CA LYS A 3 17.13 -2.31 28.12
C LYS A 3 18.12 -2.99 27.21
N ASN A 4 18.46 -4.23 27.52
CA ASN A 4 19.26 -5.09 26.66
C ASN A 4 18.40 -5.45 25.43
N LEU A 5 18.65 -4.77 24.35
CA LEU A 5 18.02 -5.03 23.06
C LEU A 5 18.80 -6.17 22.38
N ALA A 6 18.38 -7.40 22.61
CA ALA A 6 18.76 -8.52 21.75
C ALA A 6 17.89 -8.47 20.51
N LYS A 7 18.28 -7.72 19.48
CA LYS A 7 17.54 -7.61 18.22
C LYS A 7 17.92 -8.77 17.31
N ALA A 8 16.93 -9.45 16.81
CA ALA A 8 17.03 -10.61 15.90
C ALA A 8 17.70 -10.35 14.54
N THR A 9 18.12 -9.14 14.27
CA THR A 9 18.87 -8.74 13.07
C THR A 9 20.20 -9.49 12.92
N ALA A 10 20.64 -10.20 13.96
CA ALA A 10 21.95 -10.88 13.95
C ALA A 10 21.96 -12.27 13.32
N LEU A 11 20.82 -12.91 13.13
CA LEU A 11 20.80 -14.31 12.64
C LEU A 11 20.89 -14.44 11.13
N LEU A 12 20.72 -13.37 10.37
CA LEU A 12 20.79 -13.38 8.90
C LEU A 12 22.09 -12.81 8.34
N LEU A 13 23.04 -12.37 9.18
CA LEU A 13 24.24 -11.63 8.78
C LEU A 13 25.57 -12.40 8.85
N THR A 14 25.59 -13.72 9.03
CA THR A 14 26.83 -14.48 9.21
C THR A 14 27.51 -14.97 7.93
N ALA A 15 27.03 -14.63 6.75
CA ALA A 15 27.70 -14.99 5.50
C ALA A 15 28.11 -13.73 4.71
N GLY A 16 29.19 -13.11 5.11
CA GLY A 16 29.94 -12.18 4.25
C GLY A 16 30.12 -10.76 4.75
N MET A 17 31.06 -10.54 5.67
CA MET A 17 31.71 -9.24 5.82
C MET A 17 33.21 -9.38 6.10
N ILE A 18 33.98 -8.93 5.13
CA ILE A 18 35.37 -8.54 5.33
C ILE A 18 35.39 -6.99 5.33
N GLY A 19 35.71 -6.43 6.49
CA GLY A 19 36.22 -5.09 6.65
C GLY A 19 35.30 -3.98 7.12
N GLY A 20 35.27 -3.69 8.41
CA GLY A 20 34.75 -2.43 8.98
C GLY A 20 34.30 -2.58 10.42
N THR A 21 35.11 -2.16 11.32
CA THR A 21 34.93 -1.87 12.77
C THR A 21 33.55 -2.11 13.41
N GLY A 22 33.43 -3.22 14.10
CA GLY A 22 32.96 -3.33 15.46
C GLY A 22 31.56 -2.86 15.87
N LEU A 23 30.53 -3.57 15.48
CA LEU A 23 29.36 -3.77 16.31
C LEU A 23 29.14 -5.28 16.41
N THR A 24 29.66 -5.89 17.46
CA THR A 24 29.27 -7.24 17.84
C THR A 24 27.83 -7.17 18.34
N ALA A 25 26.87 -7.41 17.45
CA ALA A 25 25.55 -7.81 17.85
C ALA A 25 25.70 -9.12 18.61
N ALA A 26 25.31 -9.17 19.88
CA ALA A 26 25.19 -10.43 20.61
C ALA A 26 24.25 -11.32 19.81
N ALA A 27 24.73 -12.48 19.36
CA ALA A 27 23.88 -13.51 18.80
C ALA A 27 22.81 -13.81 19.85
N SER A 28 21.56 -13.56 19.54
CA SER A 28 20.47 -13.99 20.40
C SER A 28 20.43 -15.54 20.35
N ASP A 29 20.31 -16.18 21.50
CA ASP A 29 20.16 -17.64 21.62
C ASP A 29 18.77 -18.11 21.09
N VAL A 30 18.28 -17.51 19.99
CA VAL A 30 16.99 -17.85 19.37
C VAL A 30 17.20 -18.94 18.33
N GLU A 31 16.54 -20.08 18.53
CA GLU A 31 16.50 -21.15 17.56
C GLU A 31 15.20 -21.04 16.72
N LEU A 32 15.34 -21.05 15.40
CA LEU A 32 14.21 -20.98 14.47
C LEU A 32 13.86 -22.33 13.89
N ASN A 33 12.58 -22.55 13.64
CA ASN A 33 12.12 -23.68 12.85
C ASN A 33 12.40 -23.45 11.34
N PRO A 34 12.42 -24.52 10.53
CA PRO A 34 12.57 -24.38 9.08
C PRO A 34 11.53 -23.41 8.49
N ALA A 35 11.93 -22.62 7.50
CA ALA A 35 11.04 -21.67 6.82
C ALA A 35 9.76 -22.36 6.30
N GLY A 36 8.64 -21.65 6.41
CA GLY A 36 7.32 -22.16 6.05
C GLY A 36 6.65 -23.03 7.12
N THR A 37 7.28 -23.23 8.28
CA THR A 37 6.71 -23.98 9.42
C THR A 37 6.39 -23.03 10.60
N TYR A 38 5.48 -23.46 11.47
CA TYR A 38 5.07 -22.73 12.67
C TYR A 38 5.20 -23.60 13.92
N PRO A 39 5.52 -22.99 15.08
CA PRO A 39 5.90 -21.58 15.24
C PRO A 39 7.22 -21.27 14.51
N VAL A 40 7.47 -20.00 14.23
CA VAL A 40 8.74 -19.56 13.63
C VAL A 40 9.88 -19.71 14.62
N VAL A 41 9.65 -19.30 15.87
CA VAL A 41 10.60 -19.47 16.97
C VAL A 41 10.42 -20.85 17.58
N LYS A 42 11.49 -21.62 17.56
CA LYS A 42 11.54 -22.97 18.16
C LYS A 42 11.92 -22.90 19.63
N ASP A 43 12.91 -22.08 19.97
CA ASP A 43 13.39 -21.84 21.34
C ASP A 43 13.96 -20.43 21.45
N GLY A 44 13.87 -19.83 22.65
CA GLY A 44 14.25 -18.46 22.93
C GLY A 44 13.10 -17.46 22.77
N GLU A 45 13.42 -16.17 22.86
CA GLU A 45 12.48 -15.07 22.74
C GLU A 45 12.88 -14.17 21.57
N LEU A 46 11.90 -13.86 20.71
CA LEU A 46 12.06 -12.97 19.57
C LEU A 46 11.03 -11.87 19.62
N GLU A 47 11.49 -10.62 19.64
CA GLU A 47 10.66 -9.43 19.77
C GLU A 47 11.01 -8.42 18.69
N PHE A 48 10.00 -7.82 18.07
CA PHE A 48 10.15 -6.77 17.08
C PHE A 48 9.40 -5.51 17.45
N ASP A 49 10.05 -4.35 17.28
CA ASP A 49 9.39 -3.06 17.26
C ASP A 49 8.79 -2.82 15.87
N CYS A 50 7.46 -2.81 15.77
CA CYS A 50 6.71 -2.71 14.53
C CYS A 50 6.04 -1.35 14.39
N PHE A 51 6.42 -0.53 13.43
CA PHE A 51 5.70 0.69 13.12
C PHE A 51 4.52 0.42 12.18
N THR A 52 3.34 0.92 12.55
CA THR A 52 2.13 0.80 11.72
C THR A 52 1.18 1.98 11.92
N MET A 53 0.17 2.08 11.06
CA MET A 53 -0.90 3.06 11.21
C MET A 53 -1.97 2.53 12.17
N SER A 54 -2.39 3.35 13.14
CA SER A 54 -3.53 3.04 14.00
C SER A 54 -4.84 3.08 13.19
N MET A 55 -5.71 2.12 13.45
CA MET A 55 -7.01 1.99 12.78
C MET A 55 -8.13 2.34 13.78
N PRO A 56 -9.10 3.20 13.39
CA PRO A 56 -10.16 3.65 14.31
C PRO A 56 -11.04 2.55 14.89
N ASN A 57 -11.08 1.39 14.22
CA ASN A 57 -11.86 0.22 14.62
C ASN A 57 -11.06 -0.79 15.45
N VAL A 58 -9.80 -0.50 15.75
CA VAL A 58 -8.95 -1.32 16.62
C VAL A 58 -8.59 -0.48 17.84
N GLU A 59 -9.09 -0.88 19.00
CA GLU A 59 -8.87 -0.14 20.25
C GLU A 59 -7.40 -0.16 20.66
N ASP A 60 -6.79 -1.33 20.58
CA ASP A 60 -5.39 -1.54 20.93
C ASP A 60 -4.78 -2.66 20.09
N LEU A 61 -3.75 -2.32 19.30
CA LEU A 61 -3.05 -3.28 18.48
C LEU A 61 -2.25 -4.29 19.30
N GLN A 62 -1.78 -3.90 20.48
CA GLN A 62 -0.97 -4.78 21.34
C GLN A 62 -1.78 -5.91 21.97
N THR A 63 -3.04 -5.67 22.28
CA THR A 63 -3.87 -6.58 23.07
C THR A 63 -5.02 -7.22 22.31
N ASN A 64 -5.21 -6.89 21.02
CA ASN A 64 -6.28 -7.48 20.24
C ASN A 64 -6.07 -8.97 19.96
N ASP A 65 -7.14 -9.68 19.69
CA ASP A 65 -7.12 -11.14 19.54
C ASP A 65 -6.30 -11.61 18.32
N PHE A 66 -6.21 -10.81 17.27
CA PHE A 66 -5.41 -11.16 16.09
C PHE A 66 -3.91 -11.08 16.41
N THR A 67 -3.46 -10.06 17.11
CA THR A 67 -2.06 -9.97 17.55
C THR A 67 -1.69 -11.13 18.45
N LYS A 68 -2.50 -11.45 19.45
CA LYS A 68 -2.30 -12.59 20.33
C LYS A 68 -2.24 -13.90 19.57
N TYR A 69 -3.15 -14.10 18.62
CA TYR A 69 -3.13 -15.27 17.74
C TYR A 69 -1.84 -15.34 16.93
N MET A 70 -1.36 -14.22 16.38
CA MET A 70 -0.12 -14.20 15.60
C MET A 70 1.10 -14.45 16.47
N GLU A 71 1.16 -13.91 17.68
CA GLU A 71 2.23 -14.15 18.64
C GLU A 71 2.27 -15.63 19.06
N GLU A 72 1.11 -16.19 19.41
CA GLU A 72 0.99 -17.64 19.72
C GLU A 72 1.40 -18.52 18.54
N LYS A 73 0.96 -18.15 17.33
CA LYS A 73 1.22 -18.90 16.10
C LYS A 73 2.68 -18.88 15.69
N THR A 74 3.34 -17.73 15.85
CA THR A 74 4.71 -17.50 15.35
C THR A 74 5.78 -17.68 16.42
N GLY A 75 5.44 -17.50 17.69
CA GLY A 75 6.41 -17.39 18.79
C GLY A 75 7.17 -16.05 18.77
N ILE A 76 6.63 -15.03 18.06
CA ILE A 76 7.25 -13.70 17.92
C ILE A 76 6.37 -12.68 18.64
N THR A 77 6.96 -11.91 19.55
CA THR A 77 6.31 -10.77 20.20
C THR A 77 6.46 -9.52 19.36
N MET A 78 5.38 -8.79 19.13
CA MET A 78 5.37 -7.55 18.36
C MET A 78 5.00 -6.36 19.22
N ASN A 79 5.89 -5.39 19.33
CA ASN A 79 5.63 -4.09 19.99
C ASN A 79 5.19 -3.08 18.93
N PHE A 80 3.94 -2.63 19.00
CA PHE A 80 3.41 -1.69 18.01
C PHE A 80 3.69 -0.23 18.38
N LEU A 81 4.39 0.45 17.47
CA LEU A 81 4.59 1.89 17.45
C LEU A 81 3.63 2.46 16.42
N THR A 82 2.71 3.35 16.80
CA THR A 82 1.63 3.75 15.91
C THR A 82 1.65 5.24 15.58
N GLY A 83 1.35 5.55 14.31
CA GLY A 83 0.91 6.87 13.85
C GLY A 83 -0.57 6.87 13.54
N GLY A 84 -1.25 8.00 13.68
CA GLY A 84 -2.62 8.18 13.23
C GLY A 84 -2.71 8.22 11.71
N ARG A 85 -3.93 8.18 11.17
CA ARG A 85 -4.16 8.19 9.72
C ARG A 85 -3.54 9.40 9.02
N ASP A 86 -3.58 10.55 9.67
CA ASP A 86 -3.14 11.81 9.09
C ASP A 86 -1.69 12.18 9.45
N ASP A 87 -1.08 11.49 10.43
CA ASP A 87 0.25 11.85 10.96
C ASP A 87 1.28 10.69 10.97
N TRP A 88 0.91 9.48 10.53
CA TRP A 88 1.83 8.34 10.54
C TRP A 88 3.13 8.61 9.76
N SER A 89 3.01 9.33 8.63
CA SER A 89 4.17 9.64 7.78
C SER A 89 5.15 10.58 8.50
N ASP A 90 4.64 11.59 9.18
CA ASP A 90 5.47 12.54 9.93
C ASP A 90 6.15 11.86 11.11
N LYS A 91 5.43 11.02 11.84
CA LYS A 91 5.98 10.23 12.95
C LYS A 91 7.06 9.27 12.49
N LEU A 92 6.82 8.52 11.42
CA LEU A 92 7.80 7.60 10.86
C LEU A 92 9.04 8.35 10.37
N ASN A 93 8.86 9.47 9.67
CA ASN A 93 9.95 10.31 9.20
C ASN A 93 10.80 10.82 10.37
N LEU A 94 10.16 11.24 11.46
CA LEU A 94 10.88 11.70 12.67
C LEU A 94 11.68 10.57 13.30
N MET A 95 11.11 9.37 13.42
CA MET A 95 11.79 8.18 13.96
C MET A 95 13.00 7.81 13.10
N LEU A 96 12.84 7.76 11.77
CA LEU A 96 13.94 7.44 10.86
C LEU A 96 15.06 8.48 10.93
N GLN A 97 14.72 9.77 11.04
CA GLN A 97 15.74 10.85 11.14
C GLN A 97 16.43 10.91 12.49
N SER A 98 15.77 10.50 13.56
CA SER A 98 16.37 10.48 14.91
C SER A 98 17.28 9.26 15.14
N GLY A 99 17.25 8.27 14.25
CA GLY A 99 17.98 7.02 14.41
C GLY A 99 17.30 6.01 15.36
N ASP A 100 16.06 6.26 15.72
CA ASP A 100 15.23 5.35 16.51
C ASP A 100 14.36 4.48 15.59
N TYR A 101 15.04 3.60 14.86
CA TYR A 101 14.42 2.79 13.82
C TYR A 101 13.54 1.69 14.40
N PRO A 102 12.30 1.50 13.88
CA PRO A 102 11.58 0.26 14.12
C PRO A 102 12.28 -0.89 13.40
N ASP A 103 12.11 -2.11 13.91
CA ASP A 103 12.64 -3.30 13.24
C ASP A 103 11.87 -3.59 11.94
N VAL A 104 10.55 -3.33 11.96
CA VAL A 104 9.63 -3.59 10.84
C VAL A 104 8.65 -2.44 10.66
N ILE A 105 8.35 -2.11 9.41
CA ILE A 105 7.27 -1.19 9.03
C ILE A 105 6.16 -2.01 8.36
N LEU A 106 4.93 -1.95 8.91
CA LEU A 106 3.80 -2.74 8.46
C LEU A 106 2.64 -1.87 8.00
N GLY A 107 2.01 -2.23 6.88
CA GLY A 107 0.73 -1.66 6.44
C GLY A 107 0.75 -0.20 6.02
N VAL A 108 1.94 0.40 5.93
CA VAL A 108 2.17 1.75 5.40
C VAL A 108 3.32 1.70 4.38
N SER A 109 3.36 2.68 3.47
CA SER A 109 4.37 2.72 2.41
C SER A 109 5.26 3.96 2.60
N PRO A 110 6.43 3.83 3.22
CA PRO A 110 7.40 4.91 3.30
C PRO A 110 7.97 5.23 1.91
N ASP A 111 8.64 6.37 1.77
CA ASP A 111 9.39 6.71 0.55
C ASP A 111 10.62 5.81 0.41
N LEU A 112 10.47 4.69 -0.31
CA LEU A 112 11.54 3.71 -0.51
C LEU A 112 12.69 4.27 -1.34
N ALA A 113 12.42 5.19 -2.28
CA ALA A 113 13.48 5.85 -3.04
C ALA A 113 14.37 6.70 -2.14
N LYS A 114 13.79 7.33 -1.12
CA LYS A 114 14.52 8.12 -0.13
C LYS A 114 15.18 7.23 0.90
N TYR A 115 14.39 6.49 1.68
CA TYR A 115 14.88 5.79 2.87
C TYR A 115 15.59 4.47 2.56
N GLY A 116 15.21 3.80 1.44
CA GLY A 116 15.90 2.60 0.97
C GLY A 116 17.11 2.95 0.08
N VAL A 117 16.82 3.47 -1.12
CA VAL A 117 17.85 3.65 -2.16
C VAL A 117 18.89 4.69 -1.79
N LYS A 118 18.48 5.87 -1.29
CA LYS A 118 19.42 6.98 -1.04
C LYS A 118 20.07 6.93 0.33
N GLU A 119 19.29 6.68 1.37
CA GLU A 119 19.73 6.82 2.76
C GLU A 119 20.11 5.48 3.41
N GLY A 120 19.68 4.35 2.84
CA GLY A 120 20.01 3.00 3.32
C GLY A 120 19.46 2.67 4.71
N MET A 121 18.40 3.39 5.15
CA MET A 121 17.74 3.16 6.43
C MET A 121 16.83 1.92 6.37
N ILE A 122 16.25 1.66 5.20
CA ILE A 122 15.51 0.44 4.89
C ILE A 122 16.44 -0.43 4.05
N ILE A 123 16.64 -1.68 4.46
CA ILE A 123 17.57 -2.59 3.81
C ILE A 123 16.97 -3.25 2.56
N PRO A 124 17.77 -3.56 1.53
CA PRO A 124 17.32 -4.39 0.42
C PRO A 124 17.08 -5.83 0.89
N LEU A 125 16.06 -6.45 0.32
CA LEU A 125 15.60 -7.79 0.70
C LEU A 125 16.03 -8.89 -0.27
N ASP A 126 16.70 -8.55 -1.38
CA ASP A 126 17.02 -9.49 -2.47
C ASP A 126 17.73 -10.74 -1.98
N ASP A 127 18.72 -10.60 -1.11
CA ASP A 127 19.50 -11.71 -0.56
C ASP A 127 18.68 -12.63 0.37
N TYR A 128 17.54 -12.15 0.86
CA TYR A 128 16.66 -12.89 1.76
C TYR A 128 15.46 -13.53 1.04
N LEU A 129 15.13 -13.08 -0.18
CA LEU A 129 14.00 -13.56 -0.97
C LEU A 129 14.39 -14.83 -1.74
N THR A 130 14.70 -15.90 -1.03
CA THR A 130 15.08 -17.19 -1.57
C THR A 130 14.05 -18.27 -1.27
N GLU A 131 14.03 -19.35 -2.04
CA GLU A 131 13.19 -20.53 -1.79
C GLU A 131 13.43 -21.14 -0.42
N GLU A 132 14.64 -21.02 0.12
CA GLU A 132 14.99 -21.51 1.45
C GLU A 132 14.34 -20.66 2.55
N ASN A 133 14.32 -19.33 2.38
CA ASN A 133 13.87 -18.41 3.44
C ASN A 133 12.36 -18.10 3.37
N VAL A 134 11.81 -17.90 2.16
CA VAL A 134 10.44 -17.42 1.97
C VAL A 134 9.65 -18.16 0.88
N PRO A 135 9.60 -19.51 0.93
CA PRO A 135 9.01 -20.32 -0.14
C PRO A 135 7.54 -19.97 -0.42
N ASN A 136 6.77 -19.70 0.63
CA ASN A 136 5.34 -19.37 0.50
C ASN A 136 5.12 -18.01 -0.16
N TYR A 137 5.97 -17.01 0.14
CA TYR A 137 5.89 -15.71 -0.49
C TYR A 137 6.23 -15.79 -1.99
N LEU A 138 7.32 -16.46 -2.34
CA LEU A 138 7.73 -16.63 -3.74
C LEU A 138 6.67 -17.34 -4.55
N LYS A 139 6.07 -18.39 -4.01
CA LYS A 139 4.94 -19.08 -4.64
C LYS A 139 3.73 -18.15 -4.84
N THR A 140 3.44 -17.28 -3.88
CA THR A 140 2.35 -16.30 -4.00
C THR A 140 2.65 -15.26 -5.06
N MET A 141 3.92 -14.86 -5.21
CA MET A 141 4.37 -13.88 -6.19
C MET A 141 4.52 -14.44 -7.61
N GLU A 142 4.57 -15.76 -7.79
CA GLU A 142 4.80 -16.39 -9.09
C GLU A 142 3.92 -15.83 -10.24
N PRO A 143 2.58 -15.63 -10.06
CA PRO A 143 1.73 -15.09 -11.10
C PRO A 143 1.98 -13.61 -11.44
N TYR A 144 2.62 -12.86 -10.55
CA TYR A 144 2.79 -11.40 -10.65
C TYR A 144 4.22 -11.00 -10.99
N GLY A 145 5.19 -11.84 -10.61
CA GLY A 145 6.61 -11.54 -10.69
C GLY A 145 7.09 -10.56 -9.61
N LEU A 146 8.39 -10.56 -9.36
CA LEU A 146 9.02 -9.64 -8.38
C LEU A 146 9.49 -8.32 -9.02
N ASP A 147 9.55 -8.23 -10.34
CA ASP A 147 10.09 -7.04 -11.02
C ASP A 147 9.30 -5.76 -10.74
N MET A 148 7.98 -5.88 -10.51
CA MET A 148 7.12 -4.74 -10.19
C MET A 148 7.36 -4.17 -8.78
N THR A 149 8.08 -4.89 -7.92
CA THR A 149 8.41 -4.45 -6.55
C THR A 149 9.80 -3.83 -6.45
N LYS A 150 10.53 -3.79 -7.55
CA LYS A 150 11.89 -3.23 -7.60
C LYS A 150 11.88 -1.71 -7.68
N GLU A 151 12.76 -1.10 -6.89
CA GLU A 151 13.04 0.32 -6.97
C GLU A 151 13.97 0.66 -8.16
N ALA A 152 14.29 1.95 -8.33
CA ALA A 152 15.09 2.44 -9.47
C ALA A 152 16.50 1.82 -9.56
N ASP A 153 17.06 1.39 -8.44
CA ASP A 153 18.35 0.67 -8.35
C ASP A 153 18.21 -0.84 -8.61
N ARG A 154 17.01 -1.31 -9.00
CA ARG A 154 16.68 -2.71 -9.30
C ARG A 154 16.66 -3.63 -8.09
N LYS A 155 16.62 -3.09 -6.87
CA LYS A 155 16.51 -3.85 -5.62
C LYS A 155 15.12 -3.78 -5.03
N ILE A 156 14.78 -4.74 -4.18
CA ILE A 156 13.51 -4.87 -3.49
C ILE A 156 13.68 -4.43 -2.04
N TYR A 157 12.87 -3.48 -1.57
CA TYR A 157 12.94 -2.93 -0.21
C TYR A 157 11.66 -3.21 0.60
N SER A 158 10.67 -3.82 0.00
CA SER A 158 9.42 -4.18 0.68
C SER A 158 8.81 -5.45 0.12
N LEU A 159 8.06 -6.16 0.94
CA LEU A 159 7.21 -7.25 0.50
C LEU A 159 5.89 -6.68 -0.04
N ALA A 160 5.48 -7.15 -1.22
CA ALA A 160 4.24 -6.69 -1.83
C ALA A 160 3.01 -7.14 -1.03
N ASN A 161 2.08 -6.22 -0.84
CA ASN A 161 0.72 -6.55 -0.42
C ASN A 161 -0.12 -6.81 -1.67
N ILE A 162 -0.49 -8.08 -1.88
CA ILE A 162 -1.28 -8.49 -3.04
C ILE A 162 -2.75 -8.44 -2.67
N ASN A 163 -3.49 -7.56 -3.32
CA ASN A 163 -4.93 -7.46 -3.19
C ASN A 163 -5.63 -7.84 -4.49
N VAL A 164 -6.19 -9.05 -4.54
CA VAL A 164 -7.03 -9.50 -5.65
C VAL A 164 -8.45 -9.06 -5.41
N CYS A 165 -8.78 -7.85 -5.87
CA CYS A 165 -10.07 -7.23 -5.64
C CYS A 165 -10.88 -7.17 -6.93
N TYR A 166 -11.81 -8.12 -7.11
CA TYR A 166 -12.64 -8.19 -8.32
C TYR A 166 -13.46 -6.90 -8.54
N HIS A 167 -14.12 -6.40 -7.50
CA HIS A 167 -14.94 -5.18 -7.63
C HIS A 167 -14.11 -3.92 -7.88
N CYS A 168 -12.83 -3.93 -7.53
CA CYS A 168 -11.92 -2.81 -7.75
C CYS A 168 -11.55 -2.64 -9.23
N GLN A 169 -11.65 -3.70 -10.03
CA GLN A 169 -11.46 -3.64 -11.48
C GLN A 169 -12.58 -2.84 -12.17
N TYR A 170 -13.71 -2.66 -11.48
CA TYR A 170 -14.83 -1.85 -11.92
C TYR A 170 -15.03 -0.66 -10.99
N GLY A 171 -13.94 0.01 -10.64
CA GLY A 171 -13.89 0.97 -9.54
C GLY A 171 -14.72 2.21 -9.74
N ARG A 172 -14.85 2.67 -10.99
CA ARG A 172 -15.60 3.90 -11.30
C ARG A 172 -16.96 3.59 -11.85
N LYS A 173 -17.97 4.11 -11.16
CA LYS A 173 -19.39 3.94 -11.54
C LYS A 173 -20.08 5.26 -11.32
N MET A 174 -20.90 5.64 -12.30
CA MET A 174 -21.86 6.71 -12.13
C MET A 174 -23.19 6.13 -11.66
N TRP A 175 -23.74 6.74 -10.65
CA TRP A 175 -25.09 6.43 -10.16
C TRP A 175 -25.99 7.61 -10.46
N VAL A 176 -27.13 7.36 -11.08
CA VAL A 176 -28.15 8.38 -11.33
C VAL A 176 -29.41 8.08 -10.53
N ASN A 177 -30.06 9.14 -10.04
CA ASN A 177 -31.34 8.98 -9.33
C ASN A 177 -32.46 8.76 -10.35
N LYS A 178 -32.84 7.51 -10.52
CA LYS A 178 -33.89 7.09 -11.49
C LYS A 178 -35.20 7.86 -11.33
N ARG A 179 -35.60 8.17 -10.10
CA ARG A 179 -36.85 8.93 -9.86
C ARG A 179 -36.78 10.32 -10.52
N TYR A 180 -35.62 11.01 -10.43
CA TYR A 180 -35.47 12.32 -11.07
C TYR A 180 -35.46 12.22 -12.59
N LEU A 181 -34.90 11.15 -13.15
CA LEU A 181 -34.98 10.94 -14.59
C LEU A 181 -36.43 10.74 -15.04
N ASP A 182 -37.22 9.93 -14.30
CA ASP A 182 -38.61 9.71 -14.59
C ASP A 182 -39.44 11.01 -14.49
N GLU A 183 -39.20 11.81 -13.46
CA GLU A 183 -39.89 13.10 -13.26
C GLU A 183 -39.52 14.13 -14.35
N MET A 184 -38.32 14.08 -14.90
CA MET A 184 -37.90 14.89 -16.04
C MET A 184 -38.30 14.32 -17.40
N GLY A 185 -38.83 13.08 -17.45
CA GLY A 185 -39.20 12.40 -18.68
C GLY A 185 -38.01 12.09 -19.57
N VAL A 186 -36.86 11.65 -18.97
CA VAL A 186 -35.66 11.26 -19.68
C VAL A 186 -35.22 9.86 -19.32
N ASP A 187 -34.59 9.19 -20.26
CA ASP A 187 -33.98 7.88 -20.03
C ASP A 187 -32.61 7.97 -19.34
N VAL A 188 -32.09 6.83 -18.92
CA VAL A 188 -30.71 6.74 -18.42
C VAL A 188 -29.75 7.03 -19.57
N PRO A 189 -28.86 8.01 -19.44
CA PRO A 189 -27.94 8.37 -20.50
C PRO A 189 -26.93 7.24 -20.77
N THR A 190 -26.70 6.96 -22.04
CA THR A 190 -25.75 5.95 -22.51
C THR A 190 -24.57 6.55 -23.29
N THR A 191 -24.66 7.84 -23.62
CA THR A 191 -23.63 8.62 -24.30
C THR A 191 -23.29 9.89 -23.52
N THR A 192 -22.18 10.51 -23.82
CA THR A 192 -21.77 11.78 -23.21
C THR A 192 -22.71 12.93 -23.59
N ASP A 193 -23.22 12.93 -24.81
CA ASP A 193 -24.20 13.93 -25.27
C ASP A 193 -25.54 13.79 -24.53
N GLU A 194 -26.04 12.58 -24.40
CA GLU A 194 -27.26 12.31 -23.61
C GLU A 194 -27.06 12.72 -22.15
N PHE A 195 -25.89 12.44 -21.58
CA PHE A 195 -25.57 12.89 -20.22
C PHE A 195 -25.56 14.42 -20.10
N TYR A 196 -24.97 15.09 -21.07
CA TYR A 196 -25.00 16.57 -21.13
C TYR A 196 -26.45 17.09 -21.19
N ASP A 197 -27.30 16.51 -22.01
CA ASP A 197 -28.71 16.91 -22.10
C ASP A 197 -29.50 16.64 -20.83
N VAL A 198 -29.24 15.53 -20.14
CA VAL A 198 -29.79 15.24 -18.81
C VAL A 198 -29.36 16.31 -17.81
N CYS A 199 -28.07 16.69 -17.80
CA CYS A 199 -27.58 17.77 -16.93
C CYS A 199 -28.27 19.10 -17.20
N LYS A 200 -28.50 19.46 -18.46
CA LYS A 200 -29.24 20.70 -18.83
C LYS A 200 -30.69 20.65 -18.32
N LYS A 201 -31.41 19.57 -18.54
CA LYS A 201 -32.77 19.42 -18.01
C LYS A 201 -32.81 19.46 -16.50
N PHE A 202 -31.82 18.92 -15.81
CA PHE A 202 -31.72 18.96 -14.36
C PHE A 202 -31.54 20.40 -13.84
N LEU A 203 -30.81 21.26 -14.57
CA LEU A 203 -30.70 22.68 -14.24
C LEU A 203 -32.03 23.43 -14.26
N GLU A 204 -32.98 22.96 -15.09
CA GLU A 204 -34.34 23.52 -15.16
C GLU A 204 -35.25 22.91 -14.10
N TYR A 205 -35.15 21.60 -13.90
CA TYR A 205 -35.97 20.83 -12.96
C TYR A 205 -35.72 21.20 -11.48
N LYS A 206 -34.45 21.34 -11.09
CA LYS A 206 -33.99 21.80 -9.75
C LYS A 206 -34.75 21.19 -8.57
N PRO A 207 -34.77 19.91 -8.38
CA PRO A 207 -35.46 19.29 -7.25
C PRO A 207 -34.92 19.84 -5.93
N ASN A 208 -35.81 20.28 -5.05
CA ASN A 208 -35.46 20.92 -3.77
C ASN A 208 -34.54 22.17 -3.91
N GLY A 209 -34.58 22.86 -5.04
CA GLY A 209 -33.72 24.03 -5.29
C GLY A 209 -32.28 23.73 -5.64
N VAL A 210 -31.90 22.46 -5.78
CA VAL A 210 -30.55 22.05 -6.16
C VAL A 210 -30.44 22.01 -7.67
N ALA A 211 -29.45 22.70 -8.22
CA ALA A 211 -29.25 22.76 -9.67
C ALA A 211 -28.64 21.47 -10.22
N ILE A 212 -27.52 21.03 -9.70
CA ILE A 212 -26.86 19.72 -9.95
C ILE A 212 -26.25 19.29 -8.65
N GLY A 213 -26.52 18.07 -8.25
CA GLY A 213 -25.90 17.44 -7.10
C GLY A 213 -25.17 16.17 -7.50
N GLY A 214 -23.88 16.15 -7.26
CA GLY A 214 -23.07 14.95 -7.31
C GLY A 214 -22.22 14.90 -6.07
N ALA A 215 -22.14 13.74 -5.46
CA ALA A 215 -21.22 13.50 -4.38
C ALA A 215 -20.14 12.55 -4.88
N ALA A 216 -18.93 13.04 -4.81
CA ALA A 216 -17.77 12.21 -4.91
C ALA A 216 -17.10 12.27 -3.54
N GLN A 217 -17.07 11.15 -2.82
CA GLN A 217 -16.57 11.15 -1.46
C GLN A 217 -15.47 10.13 -1.27
N GLY A 218 -14.36 10.57 -0.66
CA GLY A 218 -13.27 9.72 -0.26
C GLY A 218 -12.33 9.35 -1.41
N TRP A 219 -11.65 8.25 -1.24
CA TRP A 219 -10.56 7.78 -2.09
C TRP A 219 -10.96 7.43 -3.54
N TYR A 220 -12.26 7.28 -3.80
CA TYR A 220 -12.81 6.77 -5.07
C TYR A 220 -13.46 7.87 -5.92
N SER A 221 -13.22 9.14 -5.63
CA SER A 221 -14.15 10.14 -6.04
C SER A 221 -13.55 11.39 -6.68
N ARG A 222 -12.89 11.18 -7.79
CA ARG A 222 -12.76 12.26 -8.75
C ARG A 222 -13.91 12.14 -9.75
N MET A 223 -14.87 13.05 -9.70
CA MET A 223 -16.06 13.01 -10.57
C MET A 223 -15.71 13.02 -12.06
N GLN A 224 -14.64 13.72 -12.42
CA GLN A 224 -14.20 13.81 -13.81
C GLN A 224 -13.63 12.50 -14.37
N ASP A 225 -13.14 11.62 -13.52
CA ASP A 225 -12.37 10.47 -13.98
C ASP A 225 -13.23 9.47 -14.77
N TRP A 226 -14.51 9.25 -14.37
CA TRP A 226 -15.36 8.37 -15.14
C TRP A 226 -15.76 9.00 -16.50
N LEU A 227 -15.83 10.33 -16.59
CA LEU A 227 -16.09 11.02 -17.84
C LEU A 227 -14.85 10.98 -18.75
N ILE A 228 -13.68 11.16 -18.19
CA ILE A 228 -12.40 11.04 -18.91
C ILE A 228 -12.25 9.64 -19.51
N ASP A 229 -12.61 8.59 -18.79
CA ASP A 229 -12.55 7.20 -19.27
C ASP A 229 -13.45 6.93 -20.49
N ALA A 230 -14.40 7.82 -20.80
CA ALA A 230 -15.17 7.75 -22.03
C ALA A 230 -14.37 8.17 -23.28
N PHE A 231 -13.26 8.87 -23.10
CA PHE A 231 -12.41 9.40 -24.17
C PHE A 231 -11.02 8.78 -24.18
N VAL A 232 -10.43 8.61 -23.00
CA VAL A 232 -9.08 8.10 -22.82
C VAL A 232 -9.05 7.12 -21.67
N LEU A 233 -8.47 5.94 -21.87
CA LEU A 233 -8.26 4.99 -20.79
C LEU A 233 -7.28 5.55 -19.76
N MET A 234 -7.77 5.76 -18.54
CA MET A 234 -6.94 6.12 -17.40
C MET A 234 -6.44 4.84 -16.73
N PRO A 235 -5.18 4.46 -16.90
CA PRO A 235 -4.65 3.27 -16.23
C PRO A 235 -4.64 3.48 -14.71
N ASN A 236 -4.87 2.42 -13.97
CA ASN A 236 -4.69 2.37 -12.52
C ASN A 236 -5.57 3.27 -11.66
N THR A 237 -6.81 3.29 -11.95
CA THR A 237 -7.75 4.27 -11.44
C THR A 237 -8.38 3.94 -10.09
N SER A 238 -8.11 2.77 -9.50
CA SER A 238 -8.88 2.32 -8.34
C SER A 238 -8.33 2.71 -6.98
N TYR A 239 -7.04 2.98 -6.84
CA TYR A 239 -6.46 3.14 -5.50
C TYR A 239 -5.50 4.31 -5.30
N THR A 240 -5.10 4.99 -6.34
CA THR A 240 -4.14 6.05 -6.20
C THR A 240 -4.79 7.41 -6.41
N THR A 241 -4.75 8.23 -5.39
CA THR A 241 -5.11 9.65 -5.44
C THR A 241 -3.92 10.51 -5.87
N SER A 242 -2.84 9.88 -6.33
CA SER A 242 -1.61 10.58 -6.68
C SER A 242 -1.65 11.06 -8.13
N GLN A 243 -0.86 12.09 -8.43
CA GLN A 243 -0.65 12.60 -9.78
C GLN A 243 -0.13 11.55 -10.78
N LYS A 244 0.31 10.39 -10.28
CA LYS A 244 0.75 9.24 -11.09
C LYS A 244 -0.37 8.63 -11.95
N ASP A 245 -1.63 8.86 -11.59
CA ASP A 245 -2.80 8.31 -12.31
C ASP A 245 -3.01 8.93 -13.69
N THR A 246 -2.33 10.03 -13.98
CA THR A 246 -2.40 10.70 -15.27
C THR A 246 -1.27 10.31 -16.23
N ILE A 247 -0.37 9.42 -15.79
CA ILE A 247 0.76 8.97 -16.58
C ILE A 247 0.49 7.54 -17.04
N ALA A 248 0.55 7.30 -18.34
CA ALA A 248 0.39 6.00 -18.96
C ALA A 248 1.64 5.63 -19.78
N LEU A 249 1.93 4.33 -19.84
CA LEU A 249 2.86 3.79 -20.83
C LEU A 249 2.04 3.38 -22.07
N ASN A 250 2.31 4.04 -23.20
CA ASN A 250 1.82 3.58 -24.47
C ASN A 250 2.61 2.33 -24.87
N THR A 251 1.94 1.18 -24.88
CA THR A 251 2.59 -0.10 -25.17
C THR A 251 2.94 -0.29 -26.64
N ASP A 252 2.35 0.47 -27.53
CA ASP A 252 2.61 0.40 -28.98
C ASP A 252 3.86 1.20 -29.35
N THR A 253 4.05 2.36 -28.72
CA THR A 253 5.22 3.23 -28.96
C THR A 253 6.33 3.07 -27.92
N ASN A 254 6.03 2.44 -26.79
CA ASN A 254 6.89 2.35 -25.60
C ASN A 254 7.29 3.73 -25.03
N GLU A 255 6.38 4.70 -25.15
CA GLU A 255 6.58 6.06 -24.65
C GLU A 255 5.68 6.33 -23.44
N ILE A 256 6.15 7.20 -22.55
CA ILE A 256 5.36 7.68 -21.40
C ILE A 256 4.53 8.87 -21.86
N GLU A 257 3.22 8.79 -21.68
CA GLU A 257 2.26 9.81 -22.04
C GLU A 257 1.60 10.40 -20.78
N CYS A 258 1.31 11.69 -20.82
CA CYS A 258 0.47 12.34 -19.83
C CYS A 258 -0.97 12.37 -20.33
N VAL A 259 -1.81 11.50 -19.80
CA VAL A 259 -3.21 11.37 -20.21
C VAL A 259 -4.01 12.65 -19.99
N ALA A 260 -3.65 13.44 -18.96
CA ALA A 260 -4.35 14.70 -18.65
C ALA A 260 -4.15 15.81 -19.70
N THR A 261 -3.23 15.63 -20.63
CA THR A 261 -2.96 16.59 -21.73
C THR A 261 -3.28 15.99 -23.10
N ASP A 262 -4.04 14.90 -23.13
CA ASP A 262 -4.44 14.26 -24.37
C ASP A 262 -5.46 15.15 -25.13
N ASP A 263 -5.22 15.36 -26.43
CA ASP A 263 -6.06 16.22 -27.28
C ASP A 263 -7.51 15.70 -27.44
N ARG A 264 -7.80 14.48 -27.00
CA ARG A 264 -9.15 13.89 -26.98
C ARG A 264 -9.99 14.33 -25.78
N LEU A 265 -9.39 14.99 -24.79
CA LEU A 265 -10.07 15.55 -23.61
C LEU A 265 -10.47 17.00 -23.83
#